data_2ca9b31a7cd0cedb8b4b8fe50cd52356
#
_entry.id   2ca9b31a7cd0cedb8b4b8fe50cd52356
#
_cell.length_a   1.000
_cell.length_b   1.000
_cell.length_c   1.000
_cell.angle_alpha   90.00
_cell.angle_beta   90.00
_cell.angle_gamma   90.00
#
_symmetry.space_group_name_H-M   'P 1'
#
loop_
_entity.id
_entity.type
_entity.pdbx_description
1 polymer ?
#
loop_
_entity_poly.entity_id
_entity_poly.type
_entity_poly.pdbx_seq_one_letter_code
_entity_poly.pdbx_strand_id
1 'polypeptide(L)'
;MQMPTQLTQVNGMMTDQLPASDRGLMYGDGLFETMRLQAGKLRHLEQHLQRLLAGCKQLAIPVSPASIESQLQSFLSQLQHQTLNNAVIK
;
A
#
# COMPACT_ATOMS: atom_id res chain seq x y z
N MET A 1 -24.00 -0.23 -14.92
CA MET A 1 -22.54 -0.26 -14.83
C MET A 1 -22.13 -0.60 -13.42
N GLN A 2 -21.35 -1.65 -13.25
CA GLN A 2 -20.84 -2.01 -11.92
C GLN A 2 -19.65 -1.13 -11.57
N MET A 3 -19.68 -0.59 -10.35
CA MET A 3 -18.51 0.10 -9.80
C MET A 3 -17.39 -0.90 -9.53
N PRO A 4 -16.13 -0.59 -9.84
CA PRO A 4 -15.04 -1.47 -9.49
C PRO A 4 -14.97 -1.65 -7.97
N THR A 5 -14.60 -2.85 -7.53
CA THR A 5 -14.35 -3.12 -6.13
C THR A 5 -13.13 -2.34 -5.67
N GLN A 6 -13.28 -1.60 -4.59
CA GLN A 6 -12.19 -0.84 -3.99
C GLN A 6 -12.05 -1.22 -2.52
N LEU A 7 -10.85 -1.64 -2.14
CA LEU A 7 -10.53 -2.00 -0.77
C LEU A 7 -9.40 -1.12 -0.27
N THR A 8 -9.49 -0.68 0.96
CA THR A 8 -8.49 0.21 1.56
C THR A 8 -8.07 -0.33 2.92
N GLN A 9 -6.77 -0.30 3.18
CA GLN A 9 -6.19 -0.64 4.47
C GLN A 9 -5.32 0.51 4.93
N VAL A 10 -5.49 0.92 6.18
CA VAL A 10 -4.71 2.00 6.80
C VAL A 10 -4.05 1.44 8.06
N ASN A 11 -2.73 1.47 8.11
CA ASN A 11 -1.95 0.97 9.25
C ASN A 11 -2.35 -0.46 9.65
N GLY A 12 -2.56 -1.31 8.66
CA GLY A 12 -2.91 -2.71 8.88
C GLY A 12 -4.38 -2.98 9.15
N MET A 13 -5.23 -1.96 9.17
CA MET A 13 -6.67 -2.11 9.41
C MET A 13 -7.46 -1.81 8.16
N MET A 14 -8.45 -2.64 7.87
CA MET A 14 -9.37 -2.40 6.75
C MET A 14 -10.30 -1.25 7.10
N THR A 15 -9.99 -0.07 6.59
CA THR A 15 -10.75 1.17 6.83
C THR A 15 -10.43 2.16 5.72
N ASP A 16 -11.30 3.11 5.49
CA ASP A 16 -11.08 4.20 4.54
C ASP A 16 -10.91 5.56 5.25
N GLN A 17 -10.64 5.54 6.56
CA GLN A 17 -10.55 6.75 7.37
C GLN A 17 -9.11 6.98 7.85
N LEU A 18 -8.71 8.26 7.89
CA LEU A 18 -7.43 8.71 8.40
C LEU A 18 -7.65 9.69 9.54
N PRO A 19 -6.76 9.70 10.55
CA PRO A 19 -6.79 10.77 11.56
C PRO A 19 -6.54 12.13 10.90
N ALA A 20 -7.28 13.15 11.31
CA ALA A 20 -7.08 14.50 10.79
C ALA A 20 -5.70 15.05 11.14
N SER A 21 -5.02 14.49 12.14
CA SER A 21 -3.68 14.87 12.56
C SER A 21 -2.57 14.16 11.79
N ASP A 22 -2.93 13.35 10.79
CA ASP A 22 -1.93 12.62 10.00
C ASP A 22 -0.97 13.59 9.31
N ARG A 23 0.33 13.31 9.43
CA ARG A 23 1.38 14.20 8.90
C ARG A 23 1.26 14.37 7.38
N GLY A 24 1.01 13.29 6.64
CA GLY A 24 0.85 13.35 5.20
C GLY A 24 -0.33 14.20 4.79
N LEU A 25 -1.44 14.09 5.53
CA LEU A 25 -2.62 14.89 5.28
C LEU A 25 -2.38 16.38 5.59
N MET A 26 -1.74 16.69 6.72
CA MET A 26 -1.55 18.06 7.17
C MET A 26 -0.50 18.82 6.36
N TYR A 27 0.57 18.15 5.95
CA TYR A 27 1.72 18.80 5.33
C TYR A 27 1.96 18.39 3.88
N GLY A 28 1.16 17.49 3.34
CA GLY A 28 1.34 16.99 1.98
C GLY A 28 2.64 16.20 1.81
N ASP A 29 3.16 15.62 2.89
CA ASP A 29 4.47 15.00 2.96
C ASP A 29 4.31 13.48 2.95
N GLY A 30 4.46 12.87 1.78
CA GLY A 30 4.28 11.44 1.66
C GLY A 30 4.75 10.89 0.32
N LEU A 31 4.66 9.57 0.21
CA LEU A 31 5.07 8.83 -0.98
C LEU A 31 4.05 7.73 -1.25
N PHE A 32 3.95 7.34 -2.50
CA PHE A 32 3.17 6.17 -2.86
C PHE A 32 3.83 5.42 -4.01
N GLU A 33 3.46 4.14 -4.15
CA GLU A 33 3.80 3.30 -5.29
C GLU A 33 2.51 2.78 -5.90
N THR A 34 2.53 2.57 -7.21
CA THR A 34 1.42 1.93 -7.91
C THR A 34 1.94 0.63 -8.50
N MET A 35 1.38 -0.48 -8.04
CA MET A 35 1.83 -1.81 -8.42
C MET A 35 0.69 -2.59 -9.07
N ARG A 36 1.04 -3.47 -9.98
CA ARG A 36 0.07 -4.35 -10.61
C ARG A 36 0.08 -5.73 -9.94
N LEU A 37 -1.09 -6.15 -9.46
CA LEU A 37 -1.33 -7.52 -9.06
C LEU A 37 -1.86 -8.27 -10.27
N GLN A 38 -1.17 -9.33 -10.67
CA GLN A 38 -1.53 -10.13 -11.83
C GLN A 38 -1.39 -11.61 -11.48
N ALA A 39 -2.47 -12.36 -11.68
CA ALA A 39 -2.52 -13.79 -11.35
C ALA A 39 -2.05 -14.05 -9.90
N GLY A 40 -2.45 -13.19 -8.97
CA GLY A 40 -2.11 -13.30 -7.56
C GLY A 40 -0.70 -12.88 -7.18
N LYS A 41 0.07 -12.31 -8.12
CA LYS A 41 1.46 -11.90 -7.86
C LYS A 41 1.66 -10.43 -8.18
N LEU A 42 2.40 -9.72 -7.32
CA LEU A 42 2.78 -8.34 -7.55
C LEU A 42 3.94 -8.27 -8.54
N ARG A 43 3.76 -7.45 -9.58
CA ARG A 43 4.80 -7.22 -10.57
C ARG A 43 5.83 -6.25 -10.03
N HIS A 44 7.10 -6.61 -10.20
CA HIS A 44 8.24 -5.75 -9.84
C HIS A 44 8.24 -5.28 -8.39
N LEU A 45 7.81 -6.16 -7.48
CA LEU A 45 7.67 -5.83 -6.07
C LEU A 45 8.97 -5.27 -5.48
N GLU A 46 10.10 -5.92 -5.73
CA GLU A 46 11.38 -5.52 -5.15
C GLU A 46 11.78 -4.11 -5.59
N GLN A 47 11.64 -3.80 -6.87
CA GLN A 47 11.95 -2.47 -7.39
C GLN A 47 11.04 -1.40 -6.78
N HIS A 48 9.75 -1.69 -6.63
CA HIS A 48 8.81 -0.78 -5.99
C HIS A 48 9.19 -0.52 -4.53
N LEU A 49 9.53 -1.56 -3.78
CA LEU A 49 9.93 -1.41 -2.38
C LEU A 49 11.23 -0.62 -2.24
N GLN A 50 12.22 -0.90 -3.10
CA GLN A 50 13.49 -0.17 -3.07
C GLN A 50 13.27 1.32 -3.32
N ARG A 51 12.46 1.68 -4.30
CA ARG A 51 12.18 3.08 -4.62
C ARG A 51 11.41 3.76 -3.49
N LEU A 52 10.44 3.08 -2.90
CA LEU A 52 9.67 3.62 -1.78
C LEU A 52 10.59 3.89 -0.58
N LEU A 53 11.43 2.93 -0.22
CA LEU A 53 12.34 3.07 0.92
C LEU A 53 13.37 4.17 0.69
N ALA A 54 13.89 4.29 -0.53
CA ALA A 54 14.82 5.35 -0.88
C ALA A 54 14.16 6.73 -0.75
N GLY A 55 12.92 6.86 -1.22
CA GLY A 55 12.16 8.10 -1.09
C GLY A 55 11.87 8.45 0.35
N CYS A 56 11.51 7.47 1.18
CA CYS A 56 11.29 7.69 2.60
C CYS A 56 12.56 8.22 3.28
N LYS A 57 13.72 7.68 2.92
CA LYS A 57 14.99 8.15 3.44
C LYS A 57 15.24 9.61 3.07
N GLN A 58 14.98 9.98 1.82
CA GLN A 58 15.16 11.36 1.35
C GLN A 58 14.23 12.34 2.06
N LEU A 59 13.00 11.94 2.34
CA LEU A 59 12.02 12.79 3.01
C LEU A 59 12.07 12.68 4.53
N ALA A 60 13.02 11.91 5.07
CA ALA A 60 13.15 11.64 6.50
C ALA A 60 11.86 11.09 7.11
N ILE A 61 11.16 10.24 6.37
CA ILE A 61 9.99 9.52 6.88
C ILE A 61 10.48 8.23 7.53
N PRO A 62 10.32 8.06 8.85
CA PRO A 62 10.77 6.86 9.52
C PRO A 62 9.86 5.69 9.18
N VAL A 63 10.44 4.64 8.58
CA VAL A 63 9.71 3.42 8.22
C VAL A 63 10.59 2.21 8.52
N SER A 64 9.94 1.10 8.85
CA SER A 64 10.59 -0.19 8.95
C SER A 64 10.26 -1.00 7.69
N PRO A 65 11.27 -1.49 6.93
CA PRO A 65 11.00 -2.35 5.78
C PRO A 65 10.16 -3.57 6.15
N ALA A 66 10.43 -4.17 7.29
CA ALA A 66 9.67 -5.33 7.76
C ALA A 66 8.20 -5.00 8.01
N SER A 67 7.91 -3.80 8.53
CA SER A 67 6.54 -3.35 8.76
C SER A 67 5.79 -3.15 7.45
N ILE A 68 6.44 -2.53 6.46
CA ILE A 68 5.84 -2.33 5.14
C ILE A 68 5.51 -3.68 4.50
N GLU A 69 6.45 -4.62 4.53
CA GLU A 69 6.25 -5.96 3.96
C GLU A 69 5.13 -6.70 4.68
N SER A 70 5.09 -6.63 6.01
CA SER A 70 4.06 -7.28 6.82
C SER A 70 2.67 -6.75 6.49
N GLN A 71 2.53 -5.43 6.39
CA GLN A 71 1.25 -4.81 6.04
C GLN A 71 0.83 -5.15 4.63
N LEU A 72 1.77 -5.18 3.69
CA LEU A 72 1.49 -5.55 2.31
C LEU A 72 1.02 -7.01 2.21
N GLN A 73 1.68 -7.92 2.91
CA GLN A 73 1.28 -9.33 2.92
C GLN A 73 -0.09 -9.52 3.54
N SER A 74 -0.40 -8.79 4.61
CA SER A 74 -1.73 -8.79 5.22
C SER A 74 -2.80 -8.34 4.22
N PHE A 75 -2.52 -7.28 3.47
CA PHE A 75 -3.45 -6.77 2.46
C PHE A 75 -3.64 -7.76 1.32
N LEU A 76 -2.56 -8.34 0.82
CA LEU A 76 -2.63 -9.37 -0.23
C LEU A 76 -3.45 -10.58 0.22
N SER A 77 -3.33 -10.97 1.48
CA SER A 77 -4.12 -12.05 2.05
C SER A 77 -5.61 -11.71 2.02
N GLN A 78 -5.98 -10.48 2.33
CA GLN A 78 -7.37 -10.03 2.24
C GLN A 78 -7.90 -10.08 0.81
N LEU A 79 -7.09 -9.66 -0.16
CA LEU A 79 -7.46 -9.77 -1.57
C LEU A 79 -7.67 -11.21 -2.00
N GLN A 80 -6.81 -12.10 -1.54
CA GLN A 80 -6.90 -13.52 -1.84
C GLN A 80 -8.17 -14.14 -1.27
N HIS A 81 -8.56 -13.77 -0.06
CA HIS A 81 -9.81 -14.21 0.55
C HIS A 81 -11.04 -13.77 -0.25
N GLN A 82 -10.94 -12.66 -0.96
CA GLN A 82 -12.01 -12.18 -1.82
C GLN A 82 -11.85 -12.60 -3.27
N THR A 83 -10.94 -13.54 -3.54
CA THR A 83 -10.64 -14.08 -4.87
C THR A 83 -10.24 -13.00 -5.88
N LEU A 84 -9.62 -11.92 -5.41
CA LEU A 84 -9.12 -10.84 -6.26
C LEU A 84 -7.66 -11.11 -6.62
N ASN A 85 -7.45 -11.61 -7.83
CA ASN A 85 -6.12 -12.00 -8.33
C ASN A 85 -5.52 -10.98 -9.29
N ASN A 86 -6.29 -10.01 -9.71
CA ASN A 86 -5.88 -8.95 -10.63
C ASN A 86 -6.38 -7.62 -10.11
N ALA A 87 -5.47 -6.68 -9.90
CA ALA A 87 -5.81 -5.39 -9.32
C ALA A 87 -4.68 -4.40 -9.53
N VAL A 88 -4.96 -3.14 -9.27
CA VAL A 88 -3.95 -2.10 -9.10
C VAL A 88 -3.83 -1.85 -7.60
N ILE A 89 -2.62 -1.98 -7.06
CA ILE A 89 -2.32 -1.77 -5.64
C ILE A 89 -1.59 -0.44 -5.51
N LYS A 90 -2.15 0.39 -4.66
CA LYS A 90 -1.56 1.71 -4.45
C LYS A 90 -1.23 1.89 -2.98
#